data_74b6b5aa7a1f04da68fffb0bc145b668
#
_entry.id   74b6b5aa7a1f04da68fffb0bc145b668
#
_cell.length_a   1.000
_cell.length_b   1.000
_cell.length_c   1.000
_cell.angle_alpha   90.00
_cell.angle_beta   90.00
_cell.angle_gamma   90.00
#
_symmetry.space_group_name_H-M   'P 1'
#
loop_
_entity.id
_entity.type
_entity.pdbx_description
1 polymer ?
#
loop_
_entity_poly.entity_id
_entity_poly.type
_entity_poly.pdbx_seq_one_letter_code
_entity_poly.pdbx_strand_id
1 'polypeptide(L)'
;LKWLCQYMGDFMEQNGIDHYRQDFNIDPLEFWHQADEANRRGITEVKYIEGLYAYWDYLLQRFPNMIIDNCASGGRRLDYETSLRSAPLWRTDYQYSEPMGYQCHTYGLNFFLPQHGTGAYYVDRFDFRSSMSSAVVFNWKFTQTGQSFLDMQKCIEEYKEVRPYYYEDYYPLSGIGNLT
;
A
#
# COMPACT_ATOMS: atom_id res chain seq x y z
N LEU A 1 -8.82 -8.11 21.09
CA LEU A 1 -9.36 -7.15 20.14
C LEU A 1 -9.81 -5.86 20.84
N LYS A 2 -10.82 -5.91 21.74
CA LYS A 2 -11.40 -4.73 22.41
C LYS A 2 -10.35 -3.79 23.03
N TRP A 3 -9.38 -4.33 23.75
CA TRP A 3 -8.28 -3.55 24.32
C TRP A 3 -7.46 -2.85 23.23
N LEU A 4 -7.10 -3.55 22.13
CA LEU A 4 -6.31 -2.97 21.04
C LEU A 4 -7.06 -1.82 20.37
N CYS A 5 -8.35 -2.03 20.06
CA CYS A 5 -9.20 -0.98 19.47
C CYS A 5 -9.22 0.28 20.34
N GLN A 6 -9.49 0.12 21.64
CA GLN A 6 -9.54 1.25 22.56
C GLN A 6 -8.19 1.95 22.69
N TYR A 7 -7.14 1.19 22.95
CA TYR A 7 -5.79 1.73 23.12
C TYR A 7 -5.31 2.50 21.89
N MET A 8 -5.41 1.90 20.70
CA MET A 8 -4.97 2.54 19.46
C MET A 8 -5.86 3.72 19.08
N GLY A 9 -7.17 3.59 19.28
CA GLY A 9 -8.08 4.70 19.04
C GLY A 9 -7.80 5.90 19.92
N ASP A 10 -7.61 5.70 21.22
CA ASP A 10 -7.28 6.79 22.15
C ASP A 10 -5.90 7.41 21.83
N PHE A 11 -4.92 6.57 21.52
CA PHE A 11 -3.59 7.03 21.12
C PHE A 11 -3.62 7.92 19.86
N MET A 12 -4.35 7.48 18.82
CA MET A 12 -4.50 8.23 17.57
C MET A 12 -5.21 9.56 17.79
N GLU A 13 -6.29 9.58 18.55
CA GLU A 13 -7.05 10.79 18.87
C GLU A 13 -6.21 11.80 19.67
N GLN A 14 -5.51 11.34 20.71
CA GLN A 14 -4.66 12.19 21.55
C GLN A 14 -3.48 12.82 20.80
N ASN A 15 -2.99 12.15 19.75
CA ASN A 15 -1.84 12.58 18.97
C ASN A 15 -2.19 13.17 17.59
N GLY A 16 -3.48 13.28 17.24
CA GLY A 16 -3.92 13.84 15.96
C GLY A 16 -3.42 13.05 14.75
N ILE A 17 -3.55 11.72 14.79
CA ILE A 17 -3.07 10.83 13.72
C ILE A 17 -4.18 10.61 12.70
N ASP A 18 -3.94 11.03 11.45
CA ASP A 18 -4.88 10.91 10.33
C ASP A 18 -4.57 9.73 9.39
N HIS A 19 -3.40 9.14 9.53
CA HIS A 19 -2.91 8.09 8.64
C HIS A 19 -2.34 6.94 9.47
N TYR A 20 -2.85 5.74 9.26
CA TYR A 20 -2.38 4.54 9.93
C TYR A 20 -1.77 3.58 8.92
N ARG A 21 -0.47 3.26 9.09
CA ARG A 21 0.18 2.20 8.32
C ARG A 21 0.31 0.96 9.17
N GLN A 22 -0.15 -0.16 8.62
CA GLN A 22 0.08 -1.48 9.19
C GLN A 22 0.98 -2.31 8.27
N ASP A 23 2.19 -2.58 8.74
CA ASP A 23 3.21 -3.34 8.01
C ASP A 23 3.74 -4.46 8.89
N PHE A 24 3.07 -5.61 8.85
CA PHE A 24 3.41 -6.79 9.64
C PHE A 24 4.12 -7.83 8.77
N ASN A 25 5.41 -7.95 8.97
CA ASN A 25 6.31 -8.81 8.22
C ASN A 25 6.67 -10.07 9.02
N ILE A 26 5.64 -10.77 9.48
CA ILE A 26 5.76 -12.00 10.25
C ILE A 26 5.16 -13.18 9.50
N ASP A 27 5.61 -14.38 9.82
CA ASP A 27 5.03 -15.64 9.37
C ASP A 27 4.39 -16.37 10.56
N PRO A 28 3.09 -16.15 10.84
CA PRO A 28 2.43 -16.62 12.03
C PRO A 28 1.85 -18.03 11.92
N LEU A 29 1.96 -18.71 10.79
CA LEU A 29 1.27 -19.97 10.49
C LEU A 29 1.50 -21.04 11.54
N GLU A 30 2.75 -21.25 11.95
CA GLU A 30 3.10 -22.24 12.97
C GLU A 30 2.48 -21.93 14.35
N PHE A 31 2.41 -20.64 14.72
CA PHE A 31 1.77 -20.22 15.96
C PHE A 31 0.26 -20.46 15.93
N TRP A 32 -0.38 -20.22 14.78
CA TRP A 32 -1.79 -20.50 14.59
C TRP A 32 -2.07 -22.00 14.67
N HIS A 33 -1.26 -22.82 13.99
CA HIS A 33 -1.38 -24.28 14.02
C HIS A 33 -1.19 -24.89 15.43
N GLN A 34 -0.28 -24.30 16.22
CA GLN A 34 -0.07 -24.74 17.61
C GLN A 34 -1.25 -24.35 18.54
N ALA A 35 -1.94 -23.27 18.22
CA ALA A 35 -3.12 -22.82 18.99
C ALA A 35 -4.42 -23.52 18.57
N ASP A 36 -4.42 -24.22 17.44
CA ASP A 36 -5.59 -24.93 16.92
C ASP A 36 -5.77 -26.28 17.60
N GLU A 37 -7.05 -26.67 17.84
CA GLU A 37 -7.39 -28.04 18.16
C GLU A 37 -7.19 -28.95 16.93
N ALA A 38 -6.83 -30.21 17.14
CA ALA A 38 -6.50 -31.17 16.09
C ALA A 38 -7.59 -31.32 15.01
N ASN A 39 -8.86 -31.21 15.40
CA ASN A 39 -10.03 -31.32 14.51
C ASN A 39 -10.53 -29.96 13.98
N ARG A 40 -9.86 -28.86 14.31
CA ARG A 40 -10.23 -27.49 13.90
C ARG A 40 -9.07 -26.67 13.35
N ARG A 41 -8.19 -27.30 12.60
CA ARG A 41 -7.01 -26.67 12.00
C ARG A 41 -7.42 -25.54 11.08
N GLY A 42 -6.77 -24.35 11.23
CA GLY A 42 -7.07 -23.12 10.50
C GLY A 42 -8.04 -22.17 11.21
N ILE A 43 -8.67 -22.59 12.33
CA ILE A 43 -9.64 -21.72 13.00
C ILE A 43 -9.00 -20.50 13.65
N THR A 44 -7.75 -20.60 14.11
CA THR A 44 -7.03 -19.47 14.70
C THR A 44 -6.69 -18.43 13.63
N GLU A 45 -6.31 -18.84 12.43
CA GLU A 45 -6.11 -17.96 11.29
C GLU A 45 -7.40 -17.21 10.93
N VAL A 46 -8.52 -17.91 10.78
CA VAL A 46 -9.83 -17.29 10.50
C VAL A 46 -10.17 -16.24 11.56
N LYS A 47 -10.03 -16.57 12.83
CA LYS A 47 -10.29 -15.61 13.93
C LYS A 47 -9.35 -14.41 13.92
N TYR A 48 -8.10 -14.61 13.50
CA TYR A 48 -7.15 -13.51 13.34
C TYR A 48 -7.59 -12.57 12.23
N ILE A 49 -7.99 -13.09 11.07
CA ILE A 49 -8.45 -12.27 9.92
C ILE A 49 -9.75 -11.53 10.28
N GLU A 50 -10.72 -12.20 10.89
CA GLU A 50 -11.94 -11.54 11.39
C GLU A 50 -11.62 -10.44 12.40
N GLY A 51 -10.66 -10.69 13.29
CA GLY A 51 -10.18 -9.71 14.26
C GLY A 51 -9.48 -8.51 13.60
N LEU A 52 -8.72 -8.73 12.52
CA LEU A 52 -8.08 -7.68 11.74
C LEU A 52 -9.14 -6.78 11.08
N TYR A 53 -10.13 -7.36 10.42
CA TYR A 53 -11.21 -6.60 9.79
C TYR A 53 -11.99 -5.79 10.81
N ALA A 54 -12.38 -6.39 11.93
CA ALA A 54 -13.09 -5.70 13.00
C ALA A 54 -12.26 -4.57 13.64
N TYR A 55 -10.94 -4.71 13.71
CA TYR A 55 -10.05 -3.64 14.16
C TYR A 55 -10.02 -2.46 13.18
N TRP A 56 -9.87 -2.74 11.89
CA TRP A 56 -9.88 -1.69 10.87
C TRP A 56 -11.24 -1.02 10.75
N ASP A 57 -12.33 -1.77 10.80
CA ASP A 57 -13.70 -1.23 10.81
C ASP A 57 -13.92 -0.29 12.01
N TYR A 58 -13.40 -0.66 13.19
CA TYR A 58 -13.44 0.21 14.37
C TYR A 58 -12.67 1.52 14.15
N LEU A 59 -11.47 1.47 13.57
CA LEU A 59 -10.69 2.66 13.29
C LEU A 59 -11.39 3.57 12.27
N LEU A 60 -11.90 3.02 11.19
CA LEU A 60 -12.61 3.79 10.16
C LEU A 60 -13.94 4.37 10.66
N GLN A 61 -14.63 3.68 11.56
CA GLN A 61 -15.83 4.20 12.20
C GLN A 61 -15.51 5.37 13.13
N ARG A 62 -14.43 5.26 13.92
CA ARG A 62 -14.00 6.32 14.84
C ARG A 62 -13.39 7.52 14.11
N PHE A 63 -12.68 7.27 13.02
CA PHE A 63 -11.96 8.26 12.22
C PHE A 63 -12.35 8.15 10.73
N PRO A 64 -13.50 8.70 10.31
CA PRO A 64 -14.03 8.49 8.95
C PRO A 64 -13.13 9.01 7.82
N ASN A 65 -12.21 9.92 8.11
CA ASN A 65 -11.26 10.47 7.13
C ASN A 65 -9.89 9.82 7.19
N MET A 66 -9.70 8.79 8.02
CA MET A 66 -8.44 8.09 8.16
C MET A 66 -8.15 7.24 6.92
N ILE A 67 -6.91 7.24 6.48
CA ILE A 67 -6.40 6.29 5.50
C ILE A 67 -5.65 5.18 6.23
N ILE A 68 -6.04 3.94 5.97
CA ILE A 68 -5.26 2.76 6.38
C ILE A 68 -4.38 2.34 5.23
N ASP A 69 -3.07 2.47 5.39
CA ASP A 69 -2.06 1.97 4.45
C ASP A 69 -1.71 0.53 4.82
N ASN A 70 -2.17 -0.40 4.00
CA ASN A 70 -2.02 -1.84 4.22
C ASN A 70 -0.75 -2.35 3.55
N CYS A 71 0.19 -2.81 4.35
CA CYS A 71 1.41 -3.43 3.88
C CYS A 71 1.74 -4.69 4.71
N ALA A 72 2.25 -5.68 4.03
CA ALA A 72 2.82 -6.89 4.63
C ALA A 72 3.87 -7.45 3.68
N SER A 73 5.10 -6.97 3.77
CA SER A 73 6.14 -7.21 2.75
C SER A 73 5.59 -6.93 1.35
N GLY A 74 5.16 -5.68 1.12
CA GLY A 74 4.42 -5.31 -0.07
C GLY A 74 2.95 -5.74 -0.03
N GLY A 75 2.46 -6.28 -1.14
CA GLY A 75 1.04 -6.53 -1.40
C GLY A 75 0.48 -7.87 -0.93
N ARG A 76 1.03 -8.51 0.09
CA ARG A 76 0.58 -9.83 0.57
C ARG A 76 -0.87 -9.88 1.06
N ARG A 77 -1.46 -8.73 1.41
CA ARG A 77 -2.85 -8.59 1.84
C ARG A 77 -3.71 -7.83 0.82
N LEU A 78 -3.39 -7.92 -0.46
CA LEU A 78 -4.22 -7.36 -1.53
C LEU A 78 -5.32 -8.35 -1.90
N ASP A 79 -6.45 -8.22 -1.24
CA ASP A 79 -7.68 -8.95 -1.52
C ASP A 79 -8.88 -8.00 -1.47
N TYR A 80 -10.06 -8.50 -1.82
CA TYR A 80 -11.28 -7.70 -1.86
C TYR A 80 -11.62 -7.08 -0.49
N GLU A 81 -11.61 -7.88 0.57
CA GLU A 81 -12.00 -7.42 1.91
C GLU A 81 -11.03 -6.40 2.50
N THR A 82 -9.72 -6.60 2.31
CA THR A 82 -8.74 -5.62 2.77
C THR A 82 -8.80 -4.33 1.95
N SER A 83 -9.07 -4.43 0.64
CA SER A 83 -9.17 -3.27 -0.26
C SER A 83 -10.42 -2.42 -0.03
N LEU A 84 -11.48 -2.96 0.59
CA LEU A 84 -12.63 -2.19 1.05
C LEU A 84 -12.31 -1.27 2.23
N ARG A 85 -11.25 -1.57 3.00
CA ARG A 85 -10.89 -0.89 4.25
C ARG A 85 -9.59 -0.11 4.17
N SER A 86 -8.78 -0.35 3.17
CA SER A 86 -7.40 0.15 3.13
C SER A 86 -6.92 0.42 1.71
N ALA A 87 -5.87 1.22 1.60
CA ALA A 87 -5.17 1.45 0.35
C ALA A 87 -3.74 0.90 0.46
N PRO A 88 -3.28 0.07 -0.48
CA PRO A 88 -1.91 -0.43 -0.48
C PRO A 88 -0.97 0.62 -1.09
N LEU A 89 -0.53 1.57 -0.30
CA LEU A 89 0.41 2.61 -0.77
C LEU A 89 1.82 2.06 -1.03
N TRP A 90 2.06 0.81 -0.60
CA TRP A 90 3.25 0.03 -0.89
C TRP A 90 2.86 -1.36 -1.39
N ARG A 91 2.36 -1.41 -2.63
CA ARG A 91 1.75 -2.61 -3.23
C ARG A 91 2.69 -3.78 -3.47
N THR A 92 4.00 -3.54 -3.42
CA THR A 92 5.05 -4.54 -3.70
C THR A 92 6.39 -4.07 -3.18
N ASP A 93 7.28 -4.99 -2.87
CA ASP A 93 8.71 -4.73 -2.60
C ASP A 93 9.57 -4.80 -3.87
N TYR A 94 8.94 -4.99 -5.03
CA TYR A 94 9.65 -5.17 -6.31
C TYR A 94 10.40 -3.92 -6.79
N GLN A 95 10.09 -2.74 -6.25
CA GLN A 95 10.76 -1.47 -6.56
C GLN A 95 12.27 -1.45 -6.27
N TYR A 96 12.78 -2.47 -5.64
CA TYR A 96 14.23 -2.69 -5.49
C TYR A 96 14.87 -3.37 -6.71
N SER A 97 14.08 -3.68 -7.73
CA SER A 97 14.48 -4.34 -8.97
C SER A 97 14.40 -3.38 -10.15
N GLU A 98 14.09 -3.87 -11.32
CA GLU A 98 14.05 -3.05 -12.53
C GLU A 98 12.65 -2.41 -12.76
N PRO A 99 12.58 -1.27 -13.49
CA PRO A 99 11.34 -0.47 -13.61
C PRO A 99 10.18 -1.16 -14.35
N MET A 100 10.45 -2.08 -15.25
CA MET A 100 9.40 -2.76 -16.04
C MET A 100 8.45 -3.55 -15.15
N GLY A 101 8.93 -4.11 -14.05
CA GLY A 101 8.07 -4.79 -13.07
C GLY A 101 7.02 -3.85 -12.46
N TYR A 102 7.37 -2.59 -12.22
CA TYR A 102 6.41 -1.59 -11.73
C TYR A 102 5.30 -1.33 -12.74
N GLN A 103 5.65 -1.23 -14.02
CA GLN A 103 4.70 -1.02 -15.10
C GLN A 103 3.72 -2.20 -15.20
N CYS A 104 4.21 -3.44 -15.06
CA CYS A 104 3.35 -4.62 -15.05
C CYS A 104 2.37 -4.62 -13.87
N HIS A 105 2.83 -4.23 -12.68
CA HIS A 105 1.96 -4.11 -11.50
C HIS A 105 0.91 -3.01 -11.70
N THR A 106 1.29 -1.85 -12.22
CA THR A 106 0.36 -0.76 -12.53
C THR A 106 -0.66 -1.21 -13.57
N TYR A 107 -0.21 -1.85 -14.65
CA TYR A 107 -1.08 -2.39 -15.68
C TYR A 107 -2.16 -3.32 -15.10
N GLY A 108 -1.76 -4.28 -14.28
CA GLY A 108 -2.69 -5.27 -13.72
C GLY A 108 -3.64 -4.69 -12.68
N LEU A 109 -3.12 -3.89 -11.74
CA LEU A 109 -3.92 -3.36 -10.64
C LEU A 109 -4.92 -2.29 -11.05
N ASN A 110 -4.58 -1.44 -12.02
CA ASN A 110 -5.48 -0.36 -12.48
C ASN A 110 -6.82 -0.84 -13.04
N PHE A 111 -6.95 -2.12 -13.41
CA PHE A 111 -8.23 -2.67 -13.85
C PHE A 111 -9.28 -2.78 -12.73
N PHE A 112 -8.87 -2.88 -11.47
CA PHE A 112 -9.80 -3.16 -10.38
C PHE A 112 -9.47 -2.46 -9.06
N LEU A 113 -8.28 -1.89 -8.91
CA LEU A 113 -7.83 -1.22 -7.70
C LEU A 113 -7.36 0.19 -8.02
N PRO A 114 -8.24 1.19 -7.92
CA PRO A 114 -7.91 2.56 -8.33
C PRO A 114 -6.88 3.23 -7.41
N GLN A 115 -6.81 2.82 -6.14
CA GLN A 115 -5.90 3.43 -5.17
C GLN A 115 -4.83 2.44 -4.74
N HIS A 116 -3.63 2.60 -5.28
CA HIS A 116 -2.44 1.84 -4.90
C HIS A 116 -1.18 2.65 -5.17
N GLY A 117 -0.07 2.27 -4.56
CA GLY A 117 1.19 3.00 -4.67
C GLY A 117 2.43 2.11 -4.67
N THR A 118 3.55 2.74 -4.97
CA THR A 118 4.88 2.16 -4.87
C THR A 118 5.92 3.26 -4.61
N GLY A 119 7.17 2.87 -4.33
CA GLY A 119 8.27 3.79 -4.11
C GLY A 119 8.91 4.29 -5.41
N ALA A 120 9.20 5.59 -5.50
CA ALA A 120 10.05 6.17 -6.50
C ALA A 120 11.45 6.39 -5.90
N TYR A 121 12.46 5.69 -6.44
CA TYR A 121 13.84 5.74 -5.94
C TYR A 121 14.74 6.63 -6.78
N TYR A 122 14.46 6.76 -8.06
CA TYR A 122 15.28 7.47 -9.02
C TYR A 122 14.53 8.65 -9.62
N VAL A 123 15.27 9.66 -10.04
CA VAL A 123 14.73 10.89 -10.65
C VAL A 123 14.89 10.91 -12.16
N ASP A 124 15.49 9.86 -12.76
CA ASP A 124 15.47 9.76 -14.21
C ASP A 124 14.05 9.50 -14.70
N ARG A 125 13.78 9.95 -15.90
CA ARG A 125 12.42 10.02 -16.42
C ARG A 125 11.77 8.66 -16.61
N PHE A 126 12.53 7.64 -16.98
CA PHE A 126 12.00 6.30 -17.22
C PHE A 126 11.63 5.61 -15.90
N ASP A 127 12.56 5.61 -14.95
CA ASP A 127 12.32 4.99 -13.63
C ASP A 127 11.20 5.67 -12.87
N PHE A 128 11.19 7.00 -12.85
CA PHE A 128 10.16 7.75 -12.18
C PHE A 128 8.77 7.47 -12.77
N ARG A 129 8.61 7.56 -14.10
CA ARG A 129 7.34 7.29 -14.78
C ARG A 129 6.88 5.85 -14.60
N SER A 130 7.81 4.91 -14.53
CA SER A 130 7.51 3.50 -14.27
C SER A 130 6.91 3.27 -12.88
N SER A 131 7.26 4.11 -11.90
CA SER A 131 6.70 4.06 -10.54
C SER A 131 5.38 4.83 -10.37
N MET A 132 4.96 5.63 -11.37
CA MET A 132 3.74 6.41 -11.29
C MET A 132 2.50 5.54 -11.16
N SER A 133 1.65 5.88 -10.21
CA SER A 133 0.33 5.30 -9.95
C SER A 133 -0.51 6.33 -9.18
N SER A 134 -1.69 5.97 -8.70
CA SER A 134 -2.53 6.88 -7.92
C SER A 134 -1.88 7.39 -6.64
N ALA A 135 -0.89 6.67 -6.10
CA ALA A 135 -0.02 7.12 -5.02
C ALA A 135 1.45 6.82 -5.34
N VAL A 136 2.35 7.73 -4.97
CA VAL A 136 3.80 7.56 -5.09
C VAL A 136 4.47 7.93 -3.78
N VAL A 137 5.30 7.04 -3.27
CA VAL A 137 6.15 7.29 -2.10
C VAL A 137 7.53 7.75 -2.59
N PHE A 138 7.86 9.00 -2.33
CA PHE A 138 9.16 9.56 -2.74
C PHE A 138 10.27 9.14 -1.77
N ASN A 139 11.12 8.21 -2.18
CA ASN A 139 12.27 7.72 -1.39
C ASN A 139 13.56 8.50 -1.71
N TRP A 140 13.45 9.81 -1.83
CA TRP A 140 14.55 10.69 -2.20
C TRP A 140 15.14 11.40 -1.00
N LYS A 141 16.42 11.79 -1.10
CA LYS A 141 17.07 12.65 -0.11
C LYS A 141 16.78 14.11 -0.44
N PHE A 142 15.75 14.69 0.13
CA PHE A 142 15.35 16.08 -0.09
C PHE A 142 16.35 17.12 0.44
N THR A 143 17.39 16.69 1.12
CA THR A 143 18.54 17.56 1.51
C THR A 143 19.54 17.80 0.38
N GLN A 144 19.38 17.14 -0.76
CA GLN A 144 20.21 17.39 -1.94
C GLN A 144 19.93 18.77 -2.53
N THR A 145 20.97 19.35 -3.15
CA THR A 145 20.92 20.67 -3.80
C THR A 145 21.38 20.57 -5.26
N GLY A 146 21.23 21.65 -6.01
CA GLY A 146 21.67 21.70 -7.40
C GLY A 146 20.78 20.91 -8.36
N GLN A 147 21.37 20.29 -9.37
CA GLN A 147 20.65 19.64 -10.48
C GLN A 147 19.72 18.52 -9.98
N SER A 148 20.17 17.72 -9.05
CA SER A 148 19.34 16.62 -8.47
C SER A 148 18.06 17.14 -7.81
N PHE A 149 18.11 18.26 -7.11
CA PHE A 149 16.93 18.88 -6.52
C PHE A 149 15.96 19.41 -7.60
N LEU A 150 16.49 20.03 -8.64
CA LEU A 150 15.67 20.51 -9.76
C LEU A 150 14.98 19.36 -10.51
N ASP A 151 15.65 18.22 -10.64
CA ASP A 151 15.05 17.05 -11.29
C ASP A 151 13.96 16.41 -10.42
N MET A 152 14.14 16.37 -9.10
CA MET A 152 13.06 15.97 -8.16
C MET A 152 11.84 16.89 -8.30
N GLN A 153 12.03 18.21 -8.36
CA GLN A 153 10.93 19.16 -8.54
C GLN A 153 10.18 18.91 -9.86
N LYS A 154 10.87 18.69 -10.97
CA LYS A 154 10.23 18.37 -12.26
C LYS A 154 9.41 17.08 -12.19
N CYS A 155 9.93 16.04 -11.56
CA CYS A 155 9.20 14.79 -11.36
C CYS A 155 7.91 15.00 -10.55
N ILE A 156 7.98 15.78 -9.48
CA ILE A 156 6.83 16.09 -8.63
C ILE A 156 5.78 16.91 -9.42
N GLU A 157 6.20 17.92 -10.18
CA GLU A 157 5.28 18.71 -10.99
C GLU A 157 4.61 17.85 -12.07
N GLU A 158 5.36 17.02 -12.78
CA GLU A 158 4.80 16.06 -13.75
C GLU A 158 3.78 15.11 -13.07
N TYR A 159 4.09 14.60 -11.89
CA TYR A 159 3.16 13.73 -11.14
C TYR A 159 1.88 14.47 -10.73
N LYS A 160 1.97 15.71 -10.28
CA LYS A 160 0.79 16.53 -9.93
C LYS A 160 -0.15 16.73 -11.11
N GLU A 161 0.40 16.91 -12.33
CA GLU A 161 -0.39 17.06 -13.56
C GLU A 161 -1.15 15.78 -13.91
N VAL A 162 -0.53 14.60 -13.76
CA VAL A 162 -1.15 13.32 -14.17
C VAL A 162 -1.96 12.64 -13.08
N ARG A 163 -1.69 12.94 -11.81
CA ARG A 163 -2.31 12.28 -10.66
C ARG A 163 -3.85 12.26 -10.69
N PRO A 164 -4.56 13.32 -11.07
CA PRO A 164 -6.02 13.31 -11.11
C PRO A 164 -6.59 12.24 -12.03
N TYR A 165 -5.91 11.93 -13.11
CA TYR A 165 -6.39 10.97 -14.11
C TYR A 165 -6.32 9.51 -13.67
N TYR A 166 -5.58 9.19 -12.59
CA TYR A 166 -5.58 7.83 -12.04
C TYR A 166 -6.90 7.41 -11.40
N TYR A 167 -7.81 8.33 -11.21
CA TYR A 167 -9.16 8.08 -10.66
C TYR A 167 -10.24 8.07 -11.75
N GLU A 168 -9.84 8.24 -13.01
CA GLU A 168 -10.70 8.16 -14.18
C GLU A 168 -10.65 6.76 -14.82
N ASP A 169 -11.35 6.58 -15.94
CA ASP A 169 -11.36 5.32 -16.68
C ASP A 169 -9.95 4.92 -17.16
N TYR A 170 -9.63 3.64 -17.03
CA TYR A 170 -8.33 3.10 -17.44
C TYR A 170 -8.42 2.32 -18.76
N TYR A 171 -7.69 2.79 -19.77
CA TYR A 171 -7.60 2.19 -21.10
C TYR A 171 -6.15 1.89 -21.46
N PRO A 172 -5.64 0.65 -21.28
CA PRO A 172 -4.28 0.31 -21.65
C PRO A 172 -4.10 0.34 -23.17
N LEU A 173 -3.14 1.11 -23.65
CA LEU A 173 -2.82 1.26 -25.08
C LEU A 173 -1.80 0.23 -25.57
N SER A 174 -1.14 -0.47 -24.68
CA SER A 174 -0.15 -1.52 -24.97
C SER A 174 -0.44 -2.75 -24.13
N GLY A 175 0.05 -3.91 -24.57
CA GLY A 175 0.00 -5.14 -23.77
C GLY A 175 0.97 -5.07 -22.58
N ILE A 176 0.87 -6.07 -21.68
CA ILE A 176 1.85 -6.27 -20.61
C ILE A 176 3.24 -6.45 -21.25
N GLY A 177 4.21 -5.67 -20.79
CA GLY A 177 5.59 -5.83 -21.22
C GLY A 177 6.11 -7.24 -20.89
N ASN A 178 6.78 -7.88 -21.85
CA ASN A 178 7.48 -9.12 -21.55
C ASN A 178 8.72 -8.78 -20.73
N LEU A 179 8.85 -9.43 -19.58
CA LEU A 179 10.04 -9.36 -18.71
C LEU A 179 11.18 -10.28 -19.22
N THR A 180 11.12 -10.72 -20.48
CA THR A 180 12.13 -11.59 -21.10
C THR A 180 13.04 -10.82 -22.04
#